data_ab1ca050cb771bc7460cd15513712ddb
#
_entry.id   ab1ca050cb771bc7460cd15513712ddb
#
_cell.length_a   1.000
_cell.length_b   1.000
_cell.length_c   1.000
_cell.angle_alpha   90.00
_cell.angle_beta   90.00
_cell.angle_gamma   90.00
#
_symmetry.space_group_name_H-M   'P 1'
#
loop_
_entity.id
_entity.type
_entity.pdbx_description
1 polymer ?
#
loop_
_entity_poly.entity_id
_entity_poly.type
_entity_poly.pdbx_seq_one_letter_code
_entity_poly.pdbx_strand_id
1 'polypeptide(L)'
;MSIKFRVEIAYSVYKDIEIVGWAIGKRPNTELSFQFCEEDGTEVNYVLRRYHRGDVGELKTNSTEENHYGFKLRFPFEKKKKYILSITDGKSIVTKKIDSKYILAKRIFKNLIGDRSIFEILRKKMRTYQKITYMEWYKKTQATKKELSLQREKKWASDTPK
;
A
#
# COMPACT_ATOMS: atom_id res chain seq x y z
N MET A 1 -6.14 20.39 11.77
CA MET A 1 -5.80 19.01 11.31
C MET A 1 -6.18 18.90 9.84
N SER A 2 -5.36 18.24 9.03
CA SER A 2 -5.57 18.00 7.59
C SER A 2 -6.18 16.62 7.37
N ILE A 3 -6.71 16.37 6.17
CA ILE A 3 -7.10 15.02 5.71
C ILE A 3 -5.93 14.06 5.92
N LYS A 4 -6.20 12.91 6.53
CA LYS A 4 -5.22 11.83 6.67
C LYS A 4 -5.60 10.70 5.74
N PHE A 5 -4.66 10.20 4.97
CA PHE A 5 -4.90 9.03 4.13
C PHE A 5 -3.65 8.18 3.95
N ARG A 6 -3.86 6.94 3.60
CA ARG A 6 -2.80 5.98 3.31
C ARG A 6 -3.25 5.00 2.25
N VAL A 7 -2.42 4.80 1.25
CA VAL A 7 -2.52 3.64 0.36
C VAL A 7 -1.72 2.50 0.99
N GLU A 8 -2.36 1.38 1.24
CA GLU A 8 -1.77 0.22 1.92
C GLU A 8 -1.22 -0.79 0.93
N ILE A 9 -1.99 -1.10 -0.10
CA ILE A 9 -1.72 -2.19 -1.03
C ILE A 9 -2.02 -1.73 -2.46
N ALA A 10 -1.28 -2.26 -3.42
CA ALA A 10 -1.59 -2.21 -4.84
C ALA A 10 -1.47 -3.61 -5.45
N TYR A 11 -2.41 -4.03 -6.27
CA TYR A 11 -2.36 -5.32 -6.96
C TYR A 11 -2.97 -5.26 -8.36
N SER A 12 -2.57 -6.19 -9.22
CA SER A 12 -3.14 -6.31 -10.56
C SER A 12 -4.47 -7.05 -10.52
N VAL A 13 -5.42 -6.51 -11.28
CA VAL A 13 -6.70 -7.15 -11.57
C VAL A 13 -6.86 -7.14 -13.09
N TYR A 14 -6.50 -8.24 -13.74
CA TYR A 14 -6.38 -8.32 -15.20
C TYR A 14 -5.41 -7.27 -15.77
N LYS A 15 -5.89 -6.34 -16.59
CA LYS A 15 -5.11 -5.24 -17.18
C LYS A 15 -5.05 -4.00 -16.28
N ASP A 16 -5.87 -3.96 -15.24
CA ASP A 16 -5.97 -2.82 -14.33
C ASP A 16 -5.06 -2.99 -13.12
N ILE A 17 -4.88 -1.89 -12.42
CA ILE A 17 -4.37 -1.86 -11.04
C ILE A 17 -5.51 -1.47 -10.12
N GLU A 18 -5.61 -2.17 -8.99
CA GLU A 18 -6.44 -1.77 -7.87
C GLU A 18 -5.54 -1.36 -6.70
N ILE A 19 -5.72 -0.16 -6.21
CA ILE A 19 -5.10 0.33 -4.99
C ILE A 19 -6.13 0.34 -3.86
N VAL A 20 -5.69 -0.08 -2.68
CA VAL A 20 -6.51 -0.17 -1.48
C VAL A 20 -5.89 0.68 -0.39
N GLY A 21 -6.73 1.41 0.31
CA GLY A 21 -6.29 2.28 1.38
C GLY A 21 -7.43 2.79 2.23
N TRP A 22 -7.12 3.82 3.00
CA TRP A 22 -8.10 4.52 3.82
C TRP A 22 -7.85 6.04 3.77
N ALA A 23 -8.93 6.80 4.00
CA ALA A 23 -8.89 8.25 4.09
C ALA A 23 -9.90 8.73 5.12
N ILE A 24 -9.48 9.69 5.96
CA ILE A 24 -10.28 10.29 7.02
C ILE A 24 -10.19 11.81 6.89
N GLY A 25 -11.33 12.47 6.89
CA GLY A 25 -11.44 13.92 6.94
C GLY A 25 -11.04 14.49 8.30
N LYS A 26 -11.10 15.80 8.41
CA LYS A 26 -10.77 16.54 9.63
C LYS A 26 -11.71 16.21 10.79
N ARG A 27 -12.99 15.97 10.50
CA ARG A 27 -14.03 15.58 11.46
C ARG A 27 -14.54 14.18 11.11
N PRO A 28 -15.04 13.42 12.08
CA PRO A 28 -15.86 12.24 11.80
C PRO A 28 -16.99 12.63 10.84
N ASN A 29 -17.37 11.72 9.98
CA ASN A 29 -18.45 11.92 8.99
C ASN A 29 -18.20 13.01 7.93
N THR A 30 -16.97 13.53 7.80
CA THR A 30 -16.64 14.43 6.69
C THR A 30 -16.71 13.64 5.38
N GLU A 31 -17.57 14.07 4.48
CA GLU A 31 -17.61 13.53 3.13
C GLU A 31 -16.32 13.88 2.39
N LEU A 32 -15.70 12.87 1.81
CA LEU A 32 -14.48 13.01 1.04
C LEU A 32 -14.75 12.73 -0.43
N SER A 33 -14.38 13.68 -1.27
CA SER A 33 -14.36 13.52 -2.72
C SER A 33 -13.00 13.08 -3.20
N PHE A 34 -12.98 12.19 -4.18
CA PHE A 34 -11.79 11.62 -4.78
C PHE A 34 -11.74 12.01 -6.24
N GLN A 35 -10.59 12.45 -6.69
CA GLN A 35 -10.29 12.71 -8.09
C GLN A 35 -9.01 11.97 -8.48
N PHE A 36 -9.02 11.40 -9.67
CA PHE A 36 -7.88 10.64 -10.18
C PHE A 36 -7.63 11.01 -11.64
N CYS A 37 -6.45 11.51 -11.93
CA CYS A 37 -6.04 11.97 -13.25
C CYS A 37 -4.58 11.60 -13.54
N GLU A 38 -4.14 11.75 -14.79
CA GLU A 38 -2.72 11.72 -15.15
C GLU A 38 -2.01 13.00 -14.63
N GLU A 39 -0.68 12.97 -14.57
CA GLU A 39 0.13 14.11 -14.08
C GLU A 39 -0.06 15.38 -14.93
N ASP A 40 -0.45 15.24 -16.20
CA ASP A 40 -0.77 16.34 -17.12
C ASP A 40 -2.21 16.87 -16.99
N GLY A 41 -3.01 16.28 -16.10
CA GLY A 41 -4.41 16.64 -15.89
C GLY A 41 -5.40 15.86 -16.75
N THR A 42 -4.96 14.95 -17.61
CA THR A 42 -5.85 14.09 -18.41
C THR A 42 -6.70 13.22 -17.49
N GLU A 43 -8.00 13.23 -17.73
CA GLU A 43 -8.93 12.37 -16.96
C GLU A 43 -8.68 10.89 -17.23
N VAL A 44 -8.74 10.11 -16.18
CA VAL A 44 -8.59 8.66 -16.23
C VAL A 44 -9.90 8.01 -15.79
N ASN A 45 -10.39 7.07 -16.58
CA ASN A 45 -11.53 6.27 -16.16
C ASN A 45 -11.13 5.39 -14.96
N TYR A 46 -11.82 5.55 -13.86
CA TYR A 46 -11.58 4.75 -12.66
C TYR A 46 -12.86 4.33 -11.97
N VAL A 47 -12.79 3.26 -11.21
CA VAL A 47 -13.88 2.79 -10.33
C VAL A 47 -13.43 2.98 -8.89
N LEU A 48 -14.17 3.79 -8.15
CA LEU A 48 -13.96 4.00 -6.71
C LEU A 48 -15.05 3.26 -5.94
N ARG A 49 -14.63 2.47 -4.94
CA ARG A 49 -15.53 1.85 -3.96
C ARG A 49 -15.09 2.24 -2.56
N ARG A 50 -16.05 2.70 -1.75
CA ARG A 50 -15.86 2.96 -0.33
C ARG A 50 -16.34 1.76 0.47
N TYR A 51 -15.67 1.48 1.59
CA TYR A 51 -16.07 0.38 2.47
C TYR A 51 -15.74 0.66 3.94
N HIS A 52 -16.42 -0.03 4.82
CA HIS A 52 -16.24 0.13 6.26
C HIS A 52 -14.86 -0.35 6.71
N ARG A 53 -14.22 0.43 7.59
CA ARG A 53 -12.91 0.14 8.20
C ARG A 53 -12.95 0.50 9.69
N GLY A 54 -13.51 -0.39 10.51
CA GLY A 54 -13.62 -0.23 11.96
C GLY A 54 -12.26 -0.01 12.63
N ASP A 55 -11.25 -0.78 12.23
CA ASP A 55 -9.87 -0.66 12.74
C ASP A 55 -9.27 0.75 12.54
N VAL A 56 -9.65 1.44 11.48
CA VAL A 56 -9.21 2.81 11.21
C VAL A 56 -10.02 3.82 12.00
N GLY A 57 -11.33 3.58 12.14
CA GLY A 57 -12.24 4.42 12.92
C GLY A 57 -11.83 4.47 14.40
N GLU A 58 -11.67 3.35 15.04
CA GLU A 58 -11.29 3.23 16.45
C GLU A 58 -9.93 3.88 16.75
N LEU A 59 -8.93 3.63 15.90
CA LEU A 59 -7.58 4.14 16.10
C LEU A 59 -7.42 5.65 15.84
N LYS A 60 -8.32 6.26 15.06
CA LYS A 60 -8.11 7.61 14.55
C LYS A 60 -9.15 8.63 15.00
N THR A 61 -10.36 8.20 15.31
CA THR A 61 -11.46 9.12 15.62
C THR A 61 -12.18 8.82 16.93
N ASN A 62 -11.88 7.71 17.58
CA ASN A 62 -12.66 7.18 18.72
C ASN A 62 -14.17 7.08 18.41
N SER A 63 -14.52 6.96 17.13
CA SER A 63 -15.90 6.87 16.68
C SER A 63 -16.23 5.42 16.36
N THR A 64 -17.31 4.94 16.93
CA THR A 64 -17.91 3.62 16.68
C THR A 64 -18.89 3.63 15.51
N GLU A 65 -19.13 4.81 14.89
CA GLU A 65 -20.07 4.93 13.79
C GLU A 65 -19.57 4.20 12.53
N GLU A 66 -20.51 3.70 11.74
CA GLU A 66 -20.27 2.99 10.46
C GLU A 66 -19.69 3.92 9.38
N ASN A 67 -18.47 4.33 9.54
CA ASN A 67 -17.81 5.22 8.59
C ASN A 67 -17.04 4.43 7.54
N HIS A 68 -17.28 4.77 6.30
CA HIS A 68 -16.61 4.17 5.15
C HIS A 68 -15.22 4.80 4.92
N TYR A 69 -14.30 4.61 5.86
CA TYR A 69 -12.93 5.14 5.74
C TYR A 69 -12.08 4.42 4.70
N GLY A 70 -12.39 3.16 4.39
CA GLY A 70 -11.70 2.39 3.38
C GLY A 70 -12.04 2.84 1.97
N PHE A 71 -11.08 2.73 1.05
CA PHE A 71 -11.32 2.89 -0.38
C PHE A 71 -10.57 1.84 -1.20
N LYS A 72 -11.18 1.48 -2.33
CA LYS A 72 -10.58 0.74 -3.43
C LYS A 72 -10.73 1.56 -4.68
N LEU A 73 -9.62 1.85 -5.34
CA LEU A 73 -9.60 2.60 -6.59
C LEU A 73 -8.95 1.73 -7.66
N ARG A 74 -9.71 1.40 -8.68
CA ARG A 74 -9.30 0.55 -9.81
C ARG A 74 -9.24 1.36 -11.08
N PHE A 75 -8.15 1.25 -11.83
CA PHE A 75 -7.91 2.01 -13.04
C PHE A 75 -7.02 1.26 -14.03
N PRO A 76 -7.12 1.53 -15.35
CA PRO A 76 -6.20 1.02 -16.35
C PRO A 76 -4.80 1.63 -16.11
N PHE A 77 -3.79 0.79 -16.06
CA PHE A 77 -2.45 1.24 -15.69
C PHE A 77 -1.44 1.10 -16.85
N GLU A 78 -0.78 2.18 -17.18
CA GLU A 78 0.33 2.22 -18.12
C GLU A 78 1.65 2.54 -17.41
N LYS A 79 2.67 1.71 -17.62
CA LYS A 79 3.96 1.80 -16.89
C LYS A 79 4.69 3.14 -17.04
N LYS A 80 4.50 3.82 -18.18
CA LYS A 80 5.17 5.10 -18.47
C LYS A 80 4.42 6.31 -17.92
N LYS A 81 3.14 6.16 -17.62
CA LYS A 81 2.29 7.23 -17.11
C LYS A 81 2.46 7.41 -15.60
N LYS A 82 2.20 8.62 -15.16
CA LYS A 82 2.18 9.02 -13.77
C LYS A 82 0.79 9.55 -13.47
N TYR A 83 0.24 9.15 -12.34
CA TYR A 83 -1.11 9.49 -11.93
C TYR A 83 -1.09 10.28 -10.63
N ILE A 84 -2.12 11.08 -10.42
CA ILE A 84 -2.33 11.86 -9.20
C ILE A 84 -3.68 11.46 -8.61
N LEU A 85 -3.65 10.96 -7.39
CA LEU A 85 -4.83 10.78 -6.55
C LEU A 85 -4.99 12.03 -5.69
N SER A 86 -6.10 12.72 -5.82
CA SER A 86 -6.46 13.88 -5.03
C SER A 86 -7.66 13.54 -4.15
N ILE A 87 -7.61 13.90 -2.88
CA ILE A 87 -8.69 13.69 -1.91
C ILE A 87 -9.00 15.02 -1.26
N THR A 88 -10.25 15.44 -1.29
CA THR A 88 -10.70 16.73 -0.74
C THR A 88 -11.91 16.58 0.17
N ASP A 89 -11.99 17.44 1.18
CA ASP A 89 -13.15 17.64 2.04
C ASP A 89 -13.90 18.96 1.72
N GLY A 90 -13.65 19.54 0.54
CA GLY A 90 -14.17 20.82 0.10
C GLY A 90 -13.42 22.05 0.64
N LYS A 91 -12.60 21.89 1.68
CA LYS A 91 -11.77 22.98 2.27
C LYS A 91 -10.27 22.70 2.17
N SER A 92 -9.89 21.47 2.20
CA SER A 92 -8.51 21.01 2.11
C SER A 92 -8.37 19.97 1.01
N ILE A 93 -7.23 19.93 0.36
CA ILE A 93 -6.90 18.92 -0.63
C ILE A 93 -5.57 18.27 -0.25
N VAL A 94 -5.50 16.96 -0.39
CA VAL A 94 -4.26 16.20 -0.27
C VAL A 94 -4.07 15.38 -1.53
N THR A 95 -2.85 15.33 -2.03
CA THR A 95 -2.51 14.66 -3.28
C THR A 95 -1.47 13.58 -3.07
N LYS A 96 -1.53 12.56 -3.91
CA LYS A 96 -0.53 11.49 -3.94
C LYS A 96 -0.20 11.11 -5.36
N LYS A 97 1.07 11.18 -5.70
CA LYS A 97 1.59 10.67 -6.97
C LYS A 97 1.68 9.15 -6.94
N ILE A 98 1.18 8.54 -8.00
CA ILE A 98 1.13 7.09 -8.20
C ILE A 98 1.81 6.79 -9.52
N ASP A 99 2.96 6.16 -9.46
CA ASP A 99 3.75 5.73 -10.61
C ASP A 99 4.10 4.24 -10.50
N SER A 100 4.83 3.73 -11.48
CA SER A 100 5.25 2.32 -11.50
C SER A 100 6.06 1.93 -10.27
N LYS A 101 6.91 2.83 -9.76
CA LYS A 101 7.75 2.58 -8.58
C LYS A 101 6.88 2.47 -7.33
N TYR A 102 5.91 3.38 -7.20
CA TYR A 102 4.97 3.37 -6.08
C TYR A 102 4.13 2.10 -6.04
N ILE A 103 3.57 1.70 -7.19
CA ILE A 103 2.75 0.48 -7.30
C ILE A 103 3.59 -0.76 -6.99
N LEU A 104 4.81 -0.83 -7.52
CA LEU A 104 5.70 -1.95 -7.28
C LEU A 104 6.09 -2.06 -5.80
N ALA A 105 6.39 -0.94 -5.13
CA ALA A 105 6.65 -0.91 -3.70
C ALA A 105 5.46 -1.46 -2.88
N LYS A 106 4.23 -1.06 -3.23
CA LYS A 106 3.01 -1.53 -2.55
C LYS A 106 2.70 -3.01 -2.78
N ARG A 107 3.02 -3.55 -3.97
CA ARG A 107 2.91 -4.98 -4.27
C ARG A 107 3.85 -5.82 -3.44
N ILE A 108 5.08 -5.38 -3.31
CA ILE A 108 6.11 -6.10 -2.53
C ILE A 108 5.71 -6.15 -1.05
N PHE A 109 5.19 -5.07 -0.50
CA PHE A 109 4.69 -5.05 0.87
C PHE A 109 3.63 -6.13 1.12
N LYS A 110 2.69 -6.34 0.19
CA LYS A 110 1.68 -7.39 0.32
C LYS A 110 2.30 -8.79 0.40
N ASN A 111 3.28 -9.08 -0.45
CA ASN A 111 3.93 -10.39 -0.47
C ASN A 111 4.77 -10.66 0.79
N LEU A 112 5.19 -9.59 1.48
CA LEU A 112 5.98 -9.67 2.71
C LEU A 112 5.12 -9.81 3.97
N ILE A 113 3.91 -9.22 4.00
CA ILE A 113 3.00 -9.29 5.16
C ILE A 113 2.48 -10.72 5.38
N GLY A 114 2.39 -11.54 4.33
CA GLY A 114 1.98 -12.95 4.44
C GLY A 114 2.97 -13.85 5.19
N ASP A 115 4.22 -13.41 5.35
CA ASP A 115 5.25 -14.15 6.08
C ASP A 115 5.81 -13.27 7.23
N ARG A 116 5.23 -13.42 8.43
CA ARG A 116 5.59 -12.64 9.63
C ARG A 116 7.09 -12.71 9.96
N SER A 117 7.72 -13.86 9.74
CA SER A 117 9.16 -14.05 10.04
C SER A 117 10.04 -13.20 9.12
N ILE A 118 9.70 -13.13 7.85
CA ILE A 118 10.41 -12.27 6.88
C ILE A 118 10.17 -10.79 7.20
N PHE A 119 8.96 -10.43 7.61
CA PHE A 119 8.64 -9.04 7.97
C PHE A 119 9.45 -8.54 9.17
N GLU A 120 9.61 -9.36 10.21
CA GLU A 120 10.42 -8.97 11.38
C GLU A 120 11.91 -8.82 11.05
N ILE A 121 12.46 -9.74 10.25
CA ILE A 121 13.86 -9.65 9.79
C ILE A 121 14.07 -8.41 8.93
N LEU A 122 13.15 -8.13 8.00
CA LEU A 122 13.22 -6.96 7.15
C LEU A 122 13.02 -5.67 7.92
N ARG A 123 12.12 -5.62 8.90
CA ARG A 123 11.91 -4.46 9.78
C ARG A 123 13.17 -4.12 10.57
N LYS A 124 13.88 -5.13 11.09
CA LYS A 124 15.17 -4.94 11.75
C LYS A 124 16.22 -4.41 10.77
N LYS A 125 16.32 -4.98 9.56
CA LYS A 125 17.27 -4.53 8.52
C LYS A 125 16.90 -3.15 7.93
N MET A 126 15.61 -2.82 7.77
CA MET A 126 15.16 -1.51 7.26
C MET A 126 15.49 -0.36 8.20
N ARG A 127 15.48 -0.55 9.52
CA ARG A 127 15.95 0.47 10.48
C ARG A 127 17.42 0.85 10.27
N THR A 128 18.21 -0.08 9.77
CA THR A 128 19.65 0.13 9.49
C THR A 128 19.90 0.76 8.10
N TYR A 129 18.92 0.76 7.20
CA TYR A 129 19.07 1.09 5.77
C TYR A 129 18.22 2.25 5.25
N GLN A 130 17.99 3.29 6.05
CA GLN A 130 17.20 4.47 5.66
C GLN A 130 17.66 5.22 4.38
N LYS A 131 18.78 4.84 3.76
CA LYS A 131 19.34 5.49 2.56
C LYS A 131 19.46 4.59 1.33
N ILE A 132 18.86 3.40 1.32
CA ILE A 132 19.00 2.46 0.21
C ILE A 132 17.96 2.77 -0.87
N THR A 133 18.41 2.83 -2.14
CA THR A 133 17.50 2.94 -3.28
C THR A 133 16.59 1.72 -3.35
N TYR A 134 15.37 1.90 -3.90
CA TYR A 134 14.40 0.81 -4.05
C TYR A 134 14.97 -0.46 -4.69
N MET A 135 15.82 -0.33 -5.71
CA MET A 135 16.41 -1.47 -6.42
C MET A 135 17.41 -2.25 -5.57
N GLU A 136 18.20 -1.57 -4.75
CA GLU A 136 19.11 -2.20 -3.80
C GLU A 136 18.34 -2.94 -2.70
N TRP A 137 17.29 -2.33 -2.20
CA TRP A 137 16.38 -2.96 -1.26
C TRP A 137 15.74 -4.22 -1.84
N TYR A 138 15.23 -4.17 -3.08
CA TYR A 138 14.65 -5.32 -3.78
C TYR A 138 15.64 -6.47 -3.92
N LYS A 139 16.85 -6.18 -4.41
CA LYS A 139 17.93 -7.19 -4.55
C LYS A 139 18.27 -7.84 -3.21
N LYS A 140 18.38 -7.06 -2.13
CA LYS A 140 18.66 -7.56 -0.78
C LYS A 140 17.51 -8.42 -0.24
N THR A 141 16.28 -8.05 -0.52
CA THR A 141 15.08 -8.83 -0.13
C THR A 141 15.06 -10.20 -0.80
N GLN A 142 15.40 -10.27 -2.08
CA GLN A 142 15.49 -11.55 -2.82
C GLN A 142 16.63 -12.43 -2.28
N ALA A 143 17.78 -11.87 -1.99
CA ALA A 143 18.90 -12.58 -1.37
C ALA A 143 18.53 -13.14 0.01
N THR A 144 17.85 -12.37 0.85
CA THR A 144 17.37 -12.81 2.18
C THR A 144 16.35 -13.94 2.06
N LYS A 145 15.44 -13.89 1.09
CA LYS A 145 14.49 -14.99 0.81
C LYS A 145 15.22 -16.28 0.47
N LYS A 146 16.21 -16.21 -0.41
CA LYS A 146 17.02 -17.37 -0.82
C LYS A 146 17.79 -17.96 0.36
N GLU A 147 18.38 -17.12 1.20
CA GLU A 147 19.10 -17.55 2.39
C GLU A 147 18.21 -18.27 3.40
N LEU A 148 16.99 -17.75 3.64
CA LEU A 148 16.03 -18.38 4.53
C LEU A 148 15.49 -19.71 3.99
N SER A 149 15.30 -19.85 2.68
CA SER A 149 14.90 -21.13 2.08
C SER A 149 16.00 -22.18 2.27
N LEU A 150 17.25 -21.83 2.04
CA LEU A 150 18.40 -22.70 2.27
C LEU A 150 18.56 -23.13 3.74
N GLN A 151 18.30 -22.22 4.69
CA GLN A 151 18.33 -22.53 6.12
C GLN A 151 17.21 -23.50 6.51
N ARG A 152 16.02 -23.35 5.94
CA ARG A 152 14.90 -24.28 6.14
C ARG A 152 15.20 -25.67 5.59
N GLU A 153 15.77 -25.77 4.38
CA GLU A 153 16.16 -27.04 3.77
C GLU A 153 17.23 -27.75 4.62
N LYS A 154 18.25 -27.04 5.10
CA LYS A 154 19.26 -27.60 5.98
C LYS A 154 18.67 -28.11 7.31
N LYS A 155 17.76 -27.34 7.91
CA LYS A 155 17.07 -27.76 9.14
C LYS A 155 16.21 -29.01 8.90
N TRP A 156 15.48 -29.07 7.78
CA TRP A 156 14.68 -30.25 7.39
C TRP A 156 15.58 -31.48 7.21
N ALA A 157 16.74 -31.35 6.56
CA ALA A 157 17.69 -32.42 6.36
C ALA A 157 18.32 -32.92 7.68
N SER A 158 18.46 -32.05 8.70
CA SER A 158 18.96 -32.44 10.03
C SER A 158 17.93 -33.10 10.91
N ASP A 159 16.64 -32.78 10.73
CA ASP A 159 15.55 -33.25 11.59
C ASP A 159 14.86 -34.55 11.04
N THR A 160 15.34 -35.08 9.88
CA THR A 160 14.81 -36.34 9.32
C THR A 160 15.54 -37.51 10.02
N PRO A 161 14.85 -38.34 10.81
CA PRO A 161 15.47 -39.51 11.44
C PRO A 161 15.91 -40.52 10.36
N LYS A 162 17.13 -41.05 10.49
CA LYS A 162 17.68 -42.11 9.65
C LYS A 162 16.98 -43.46 9.92
#